data_8f42e0cd69140c2fb1cdc008f0e3fa52
#
_entry.id   8f42e0cd69140c2fb1cdc008f0e3fa52
#
_cell.length_a   1.000
_cell.length_b   1.000
_cell.length_c   1.000
_cell.angle_alpha   90.00
_cell.angle_beta   90.00
_cell.angle_gamma   90.00
#
_symmetry.space_group_name_H-M   'P 1'
#
loop_
_entity.id
_entity.type
_entity.pdbx_description
1 polymer ?
#
loop_
_entity_poly.entity_id
_entity_poly.type
_entity_poly.pdbx_seq_one_letter_code
_entity_poly.pdbx_strand_id
1 'polypeptide(L)'
;TQVPNIIQIGTNVRKNKTVRGMFTISFVIQSNPITKENIPLLQLLDAIKFIKEIPDTTTSQSCKCIMTIIQNLNKKDRDELLILAKKYPPMVRALLGAMVENIYGTNKALPLWNTLNPLTLYNVKIDKQVLPEVRKWRIQ
;
A
#
# COMPACT_ATOMS: atom_id res chain seq x y z
N THR A 1 -10.43 6.40 0.99
CA THR A 1 -10.84 6.16 -0.39
C THR A 1 -11.76 4.96 -0.43
N GLN A 2 -12.97 5.16 -0.91
CA GLN A 2 -13.96 4.11 -0.95
C GLN A 2 -14.54 3.97 -2.35
N VAL A 3 -14.81 2.73 -2.72
CA VAL A 3 -15.59 2.41 -3.90
C VAL A 3 -16.98 2.03 -3.39
N PRO A 4 -18.01 2.88 -3.59
CA PRO A 4 -19.29 2.72 -2.88
C PRO A 4 -19.98 1.38 -3.05
N ASN A 5 -19.82 0.74 -4.21
CA ASN A 5 -20.52 -0.49 -4.55
C ASN A 5 -19.63 -1.72 -4.54
N ILE A 6 -18.38 -1.61 -4.07
CA ILE A 6 -17.43 -2.72 -4.06
C ILE A 6 -16.86 -2.89 -2.67
N ILE A 7 -16.97 -4.10 -2.14
CA ILE A 7 -16.39 -4.49 -0.86
C ILE A 7 -15.27 -5.49 -1.15
N GLN A 8 -14.06 -5.19 -0.65
CA GLN A 8 -12.91 -6.09 -0.77
C GLN A 8 -12.68 -6.81 0.54
N ILE A 9 -12.57 -8.13 0.48
CA ILE A 9 -12.31 -8.97 1.63
C ILE A 9 -11.02 -9.73 1.39
N GLY A 10 -10.04 -9.53 2.28
CA GLY A 10 -8.80 -10.27 2.25
C GLY A 10 -9.03 -11.75 2.56
N THR A 11 -8.36 -12.63 1.83
CA THR A 11 -8.46 -14.07 2.04
C THR A 11 -7.14 -14.74 1.72
N ASN A 12 -6.85 -15.84 2.41
CA ASN A 12 -5.66 -16.65 2.15
C ASN A 12 -5.87 -17.70 1.04
N VAL A 13 -7.08 -17.83 0.53
CA VAL A 13 -7.42 -18.69 -0.60
C VAL A 13 -8.10 -17.88 -1.70
N ARG A 14 -7.92 -18.32 -2.95
CA ARG A 14 -8.54 -17.64 -4.09
C ARG A 14 -10.04 -17.92 -4.11
N LYS A 15 -10.84 -16.86 -4.25
CA LYS A 15 -12.28 -16.95 -4.36
C LYS A 15 -12.79 -16.09 -5.52
N ASN A 16 -13.93 -16.50 -6.08
CA ASN A 16 -14.57 -15.74 -7.15
C ASN A 16 -15.30 -14.52 -6.60
N LYS A 17 -15.50 -13.55 -7.48
CA LYS A 17 -16.33 -12.39 -7.19
C LYS A 17 -17.77 -12.81 -6.90
N THR A 18 -18.36 -12.21 -5.89
CA THR A 18 -19.75 -12.47 -5.50
C THR A 18 -20.53 -11.17 -5.51
N VAL A 19 -21.76 -11.22 -6.06
CA VAL A 19 -22.67 -10.07 -6.05
C VAL A 19 -23.77 -10.33 -5.02
N ARG A 20 -24.00 -9.35 -4.12
CA ARG A 20 -25.06 -9.42 -3.10
C ARG A 20 -25.81 -8.10 -3.09
N GLY A 21 -27.09 -8.13 -3.51
CA GLY A 21 -27.88 -6.92 -3.60
C GLY A 21 -27.24 -5.91 -4.54
N MET A 22 -26.96 -4.71 -4.02
CA MET A 22 -26.33 -3.62 -4.77
C MET A 22 -24.81 -3.61 -4.66
N PHE A 23 -24.22 -4.56 -3.97
CA PHE A 23 -22.77 -4.59 -3.72
C PHE A 23 -22.11 -5.76 -4.43
N THR A 24 -20.92 -5.48 -4.98
CA THR A 24 -20.03 -6.51 -5.50
C THR A 24 -18.96 -6.78 -4.45
N ILE A 25 -18.81 -8.05 -4.05
CA ILE A 25 -17.79 -8.46 -3.10
C ILE A 25 -16.64 -9.09 -3.89
N SER A 26 -15.47 -8.47 -3.79
CA SER A 26 -14.23 -8.98 -4.41
C SER A 26 -13.34 -9.59 -3.35
N PHE A 27 -12.79 -10.76 -3.64
CA PHE A 27 -11.84 -11.44 -2.76
C PHE A 27 -10.43 -11.28 -3.31
N VAL A 28 -9.50 -10.87 -2.45
CA VAL A 28 -8.10 -10.62 -2.80
C VAL A 28 -7.24 -11.64 -2.06
N ILE A 29 -6.30 -12.27 -2.79
CA ILE A 29 -5.38 -13.21 -2.15
C ILE A 29 -4.45 -12.42 -1.23
N GLN A 30 -4.36 -12.86 0.02
CA GLN A 30 -3.49 -12.25 1.04
C GLN A 30 -2.47 -13.28 1.52
N SER A 31 -1.17 -12.96 1.34
CA SER A 31 -0.07 -13.85 1.74
C SER A 31 0.24 -13.79 3.23
N ASN A 32 -0.17 -12.72 3.90
CA ASN A 32 0.02 -12.58 5.34
C ASN A 32 -1.11 -13.28 6.11
N PRO A 33 -0.84 -13.79 7.33
CA PRO A 33 -1.92 -14.21 8.22
C PRO A 33 -2.86 -13.02 8.50
N ILE A 34 -4.16 -13.27 8.48
CA ILE A 34 -5.17 -12.24 8.71
C ILE A 34 -5.60 -12.32 10.17
N THR A 35 -5.34 -11.25 10.92
CA THR A 35 -5.77 -11.13 12.32
C THR A 35 -6.61 -9.86 12.48
N LYS A 36 -7.40 -9.80 13.53
CA LYS A 36 -8.23 -8.62 13.80
C LYS A 36 -7.38 -7.35 13.93
N GLU A 37 -6.21 -7.48 14.54
CA GLU A 37 -5.31 -6.36 14.80
C GLU A 37 -4.63 -5.84 13.55
N ASN A 38 -4.34 -6.72 12.57
CA ASN A 38 -3.60 -6.30 11.37
C ASN A 38 -4.50 -5.96 10.18
N ILE A 39 -5.83 -6.17 10.27
CA ILE A 39 -6.74 -5.85 9.16
C ILE A 39 -6.59 -4.39 8.68
N PRO A 40 -6.56 -3.37 9.56
CA PRO A 40 -6.38 -2.00 9.08
C PRO A 40 -5.06 -1.78 8.34
N LEU A 41 -4.00 -2.45 8.76
CA LEU A 41 -2.69 -2.34 8.12
C LEU A 41 -2.68 -3.03 6.75
N LEU A 42 -3.33 -4.19 6.65
CA LEU A 42 -3.48 -4.89 5.37
C LEU A 42 -4.34 -4.08 4.40
N GLN A 43 -5.39 -3.42 4.89
CA GLN A 43 -6.20 -2.52 4.07
C GLN A 43 -5.37 -1.36 3.53
N LEU A 44 -4.48 -0.81 4.34
CA LEU A 44 -3.58 0.26 3.92
C LEU A 44 -2.62 -0.22 2.83
N LEU A 45 -2.04 -1.40 3.00
CA LEU A 45 -1.15 -1.99 2.00
C LEU A 45 -1.90 -2.32 0.70
N ASP A 46 -3.14 -2.79 0.80
CA ASP A 46 -3.97 -3.03 -0.37
C ASP A 46 -4.30 -1.72 -1.10
N ALA A 47 -4.53 -0.63 -0.36
CA ALA A 47 -4.73 0.68 -0.97
C ALA A 47 -3.50 1.13 -1.77
N ILE A 48 -2.30 0.86 -1.27
CA ILE A 48 -1.06 1.14 -2.00
C ILE A 48 -0.97 0.24 -3.25
N LYS A 49 -1.29 -1.04 -3.11
CA LYS A 49 -1.26 -2.00 -4.22
C LYS A 49 -2.16 -1.57 -5.37
N PHE A 50 -3.33 -1.03 -5.06
CA PHE A 50 -4.32 -0.62 -6.06
C PHE A 50 -4.41 0.90 -6.21
N ILE A 51 -3.34 1.62 -5.89
CA ILE A 51 -3.35 3.09 -5.86
C ILE A 51 -3.73 3.71 -7.22
N LYS A 52 -3.39 3.05 -8.32
CA LYS A 52 -3.70 3.55 -9.66
C LYS A 52 -5.18 3.37 -10.03
N GLU A 53 -5.89 2.48 -9.35
CA GLU A 53 -7.29 2.16 -9.63
C GLU A 53 -8.28 2.85 -8.69
N ILE A 54 -7.82 3.69 -7.76
CA ILE A 54 -8.71 4.41 -6.85
C ILE A 54 -9.47 5.47 -7.63
N PRO A 55 -10.82 5.40 -7.68
CA PRO A 55 -11.62 6.33 -8.47
C PRO A 55 -11.73 7.71 -7.83
N ASP A 56 -12.06 8.71 -8.63
CA ASP A 56 -12.36 10.08 -8.22
C ASP A 56 -11.24 10.81 -7.49
N THR A 57 -10.00 10.35 -7.67
CA THR A 57 -8.81 10.98 -7.08
C THR A 57 -7.60 10.75 -7.98
N THR A 58 -6.62 11.61 -7.89
CA THR A 58 -5.34 11.38 -8.55
C THR A 58 -4.47 10.45 -7.71
N THR A 59 -3.52 9.77 -8.35
CA THR A 59 -2.57 8.93 -7.64
C THR A 59 -1.76 9.74 -6.63
N SER A 60 -1.40 10.98 -6.96
CA SER A 60 -0.70 11.87 -6.04
C SER A 60 -1.54 12.21 -4.80
N GLN A 61 -2.82 12.48 -4.97
CA GLN A 61 -3.72 12.75 -3.84
C GLN A 61 -3.90 11.51 -2.96
N SER A 62 -4.05 10.35 -3.57
CA SER A 62 -4.13 9.08 -2.82
C SER A 62 -2.86 8.82 -2.03
N CYS A 63 -1.69 9.08 -2.64
CA CYS A 63 -0.41 8.96 -1.96
C CYS A 63 -0.36 9.87 -0.74
N LYS A 64 -0.77 11.12 -0.88
CA LYS A 64 -0.79 12.10 0.21
C LYS A 64 -1.70 11.64 1.36
N CYS A 65 -2.88 11.11 1.04
CA CYS A 65 -3.80 10.59 2.05
C CYS A 65 -3.20 9.39 2.79
N ILE A 66 -2.59 8.47 2.06
CA ILE A 66 -1.95 7.28 2.66
C ILE A 66 -0.81 7.70 3.58
N MET A 67 0.02 8.67 3.15
CA MET A 67 1.11 9.18 3.99
C MET A 67 0.58 9.79 5.28
N THR A 68 -0.53 10.49 5.24
CA THR A 68 -1.18 11.05 6.44
C THR A 68 -1.60 9.92 7.40
N ILE A 69 -2.16 8.84 6.87
CA ILE A 69 -2.54 7.69 7.69
C ILE A 69 -1.31 7.06 8.34
N ILE A 70 -0.25 6.83 7.56
CA ILE A 70 1.01 6.25 8.07
C ILE A 70 1.58 7.14 9.17
N GLN A 71 1.58 8.44 8.98
CA GLN A 71 2.10 9.42 9.92
C GLN A 71 1.38 9.36 11.27
N ASN A 72 0.11 8.99 11.29
CA ASN A 72 -0.71 8.90 12.49
C ASN A 72 -0.68 7.52 13.15
N LEU A 73 0.01 6.54 12.58
CA LEU A 73 0.17 5.23 13.20
C LEU A 73 1.07 5.32 14.43
N ASN A 74 0.76 4.54 15.47
CA ASN A 74 1.68 4.40 16.59
C ASN A 74 2.89 3.55 16.17
N LYS A 75 3.93 3.52 17.02
CA LYS A 75 5.16 2.81 16.69
C LYS A 75 4.94 1.32 16.43
N LYS A 76 4.09 0.67 17.23
CA LYS A 76 3.79 -0.75 17.09
C LYS A 76 3.17 -1.05 15.73
N ASP A 77 2.17 -0.29 15.32
CA ASP A 77 1.49 -0.49 14.04
C ASP A 77 2.39 -0.14 12.87
N ARG A 78 3.20 0.88 13.00
CA ARG A 78 4.17 1.26 11.98
C ARG A 78 5.20 0.16 11.75
N ASP A 79 5.74 -0.43 12.81
CA ASP A 79 6.70 -1.52 12.70
C ASP A 79 6.05 -2.76 12.09
N GLU A 80 4.82 -3.07 12.50
CA GLU A 80 4.06 -4.19 11.94
C GLU A 80 3.75 -3.98 10.45
N LEU A 81 3.42 -2.76 10.05
CA LEU A 81 3.16 -2.43 8.66
C LEU A 81 4.37 -2.78 7.77
N LEU A 82 5.58 -2.47 8.22
CA LEU A 82 6.80 -2.77 7.48
C LEU A 82 7.03 -4.29 7.38
N ILE A 83 6.71 -5.03 8.43
CA ILE A 83 6.82 -6.49 8.42
C ILE A 83 5.82 -7.10 7.43
N LEU A 84 4.57 -6.67 7.47
CA LEU A 84 3.52 -7.16 6.58
C LEU A 84 3.82 -6.83 5.12
N ALA A 85 4.42 -5.67 4.86
CA ALA A 85 4.74 -5.22 3.51
C ALA A 85 5.75 -6.13 2.80
N LYS A 86 6.56 -6.88 3.52
CA LYS A 86 7.58 -7.75 2.92
C LYS A 86 6.98 -8.84 2.03
N LYS A 87 5.75 -9.22 2.27
CA LYS A 87 5.03 -10.22 1.47
C LYS A 87 4.19 -9.61 0.35
N TYR A 88 4.26 -8.31 0.18
CA TYR A 88 3.58 -7.61 -0.91
C TYR A 88 4.48 -7.50 -2.14
N PRO A 89 3.91 -7.23 -3.33
CA PRO A 89 4.71 -7.07 -4.55
C PRO A 89 5.74 -5.95 -4.45
N PRO A 90 6.81 -6.01 -5.26
CA PRO A 90 7.89 -5.02 -5.20
C PRO A 90 7.44 -3.56 -5.35
N MET A 91 6.44 -3.30 -6.18
CA MET A 91 5.91 -1.93 -6.35
C MET A 91 5.36 -1.38 -5.05
N VAL A 92 4.66 -2.20 -4.27
CA VAL A 92 4.12 -1.80 -2.96
C VAL A 92 5.26 -1.51 -1.98
N ARG A 93 6.26 -2.37 -1.96
CA ARG A 93 7.43 -2.18 -1.08
C ARG A 93 8.22 -0.93 -1.44
N ALA A 94 8.37 -0.65 -2.72
CA ALA A 94 9.04 0.57 -3.18
C ALA A 94 8.26 1.81 -2.80
N LEU A 95 6.96 1.83 -3.07
CA LEU A 95 6.12 2.99 -2.80
C LEU A 95 5.99 3.25 -1.30
N LEU A 96 5.75 2.20 -0.51
CA LEU A 96 5.71 2.33 0.95
C LEU A 96 7.06 2.78 1.49
N GLY A 97 8.17 2.24 0.97
CA GLY A 97 9.51 2.63 1.38
C GLY A 97 9.78 4.10 1.13
N ALA A 98 9.39 4.61 -0.03
CA ALA A 98 9.52 6.04 -0.35
C ALA A 98 8.71 6.90 0.61
N MET A 99 7.48 6.50 0.93
CA MET A 99 6.63 7.21 1.89
C MET A 99 7.24 7.21 3.30
N VAL A 100 7.73 6.07 3.75
CA VAL A 100 8.35 5.92 5.07
C VAL A 100 9.63 6.75 5.15
N GLU A 101 10.44 6.75 4.10
CA GLU A 101 11.64 7.60 4.07
C GLU A 101 11.28 9.07 4.18
N ASN A 102 10.25 9.52 3.47
CA ASN A 102 9.78 10.89 3.55
C ASN A 102 9.36 11.30 4.96
N ILE A 103 8.65 10.40 5.65
CA ILE A 103 8.04 10.69 6.96
C ILE A 103 9.04 10.46 8.10
N TYR A 104 9.80 9.37 8.06
CA TYR A 104 10.60 8.91 9.19
C TYR A 104 12.10 8.82 8.92
N GLY A 105 12.55 9.06 7.69
CA GLY A 105 13.95 9.04 7.33
C GLY A 105 14.43 7.73 6.73
N THR A 106 15.65 7.76 6.23
CA THR A 106 16.27 6.68 5.45
C THR A 106 16.38 5.37 6.26
N ASN A 107 16.78 5.47 7.53
CA ASN A 107 17.00 4.27 8.33
C ASN A 107 15.75 3.42 8.52
N LYS A 108 14.59 4.07 8.66
CA LYS A 108 13.31 3.37 8.82
C LYS A 108 12.86 2.67 7.53
N ALA A 109 13.24 3.22 6.38
CA ALA A 109 12.88 2.66 5.08
C ALA A 109 13.86 1.58 4.59
N LEU A 110 15.04 1.49 5.20
CA LEU A 110 16.12 0.60 4.75
C LEU A 110 15.70 -0.88 4.65
N PRO A 111 14.93 -1.44 5.60
CA PRO A 111 14.50 -2.83 5.47
C PRO A 111 13.73 -3.13 4.19
N LEU A 112 12.91 -2.17 3.70
CA LEU A 112 12.20 -2.33 2.43
C LEU A 112 13.13 -2.12 1.24
N TRP A 113 14.02 -1.14 1.31
CA TRP A 113 15.01 -0.89 0.28
C TRP A 113 15.83 -2.13 -0.04
N ASN A 114 16.26 -2.85 0.99
CA ASN A 114 17.11 -4.03 0.85
C ASN A 114 16.40 -5.22 0.22
N THR A 115 15.06 -5.18 0.10
CA THR A 115 14.29 -6.26 -0.54
C THR A 115 14.10 -6.05 -2.03
N LEU A 116 14.54 -4.91 -2.59
CA LEU A 116 14.21 -4.52 -3.95
C LEU A 116 15.34 -4.81 -4.93
N ASN A 117 14.97 -5.20 -6.15
CA ASN A 117 15.90 -5.35 -7.25
C ASN A 117 16.33 -3.96 -7.74
N PRO A 118 17.66 -3.65 -7.77
CA PRO A 118 18.15 -2.34 -8.15
C PRO A 118 17.90 -1.96 -9.61
N LEU A 119 17.51 -2.91 -10.46
CA LEU A 119 17.30 -2.66 -11.90
C LEU A 119 15.81 -2.47 -12.26
N THR A 120 14.89 -2.66 -11.34
CA THR A 120 13.46 -2.57 -11.61
C THR A 120 12.97 -1.14 -11.49
N LEU A 121 12.16 -0.70 -12.47
CA LEU A 121 11.46 0.59 -12.44
C LEU A 121 9.96 0.33 -12.21
N TYR A 122 9.32 1.22 -11.45
CA TYR A 122 7.91 1.07 -11.09
C TYR A 122 7.09 2.18 -11.73
N ASN A 123 6.11 1.81 -12.54
CA ASN A 123 5.30 2.76 -13.30
C ASN A 123 4.11 3.26 -12.45
N VAL A 124 4.39 4.23 -11.59
CA VAL A 124 3.37 4.92 -10.78
C VAL A 124 3.65 6.41 -10.89
N LYS A 125 2.67 7.16 -11.37
CA LYS A 125 2.84 8.60 -11.60
C LYS A 125 2.44 9.37 -10.34
N ILE A 126 3.44 9.82 -9.58
CA ILE A 126 3.24 10.62 -8.37
C ILE A 126 4.05 11.89 -8.52
N ASP A 127 3.43 13.02 -8.20
CA ASP A 127 4.05 14.33 -8.23
C ASP A 127 5.23 14.37 -7.25
N LYS A 128 6.38 14.86 -7.73
CA LYS A 128 7.58 15.01 -6.92
C LYS A 128 7.38 15.96 -5.73
N GLN A 129 6.43 16.88 -5.82
CA GLN A 129 6.10 17.76 -4.70
C GLN A 129 5.41 16.99 -3.57
N VAL A 130 4.69 15.92 -3.89
CA VAL A 130 4.03 15.07 -2.91
C VAL A 130 5.01 14.05 -2.34
N LEU A 131 5.82 13.44 -3.19
CA LEU A 131 6.78 12.41 -2.79
C LEU A 131 8.12 12.63 -3.51
N PRO A 132 9.00 13.48 -2.95
CA PRO A 132 10.30 13.76 -3.59
C PRO A 132 11.17 12.54 -3.78
N GLU A 133 10.97 11.50 -2.99
CA GLU A 133 11.76 10.26 -3.02
C GLU A 133 11.45 9.34 -4.20
N VAL A 134 10.49 9.68 -5.06
CA VAL A 134 10.09 8.79 -6.17
C VAL A 134 11.26 8.38 -7.05
N ARG A 135 12.15 9.29 -7.39
CA ARG A 135 13.30 9.00 -8.25
C ARG A 135 14.26 8.02 -7.58
N LYS A 136 14.56 8.25 -6.31
CA LYS A 136 15.46 7.37 -5.54
C LYS A 136 14.92 5.94 -5.50
N TRP A 137 13.62 5.79 -5.29
CA TRP A 137 12.97 4.49 -5.20
C TRP A 137 12.54 3.92 -6.56
N ARG A 138 12.99 4.53 -7.65
CA ARG A 138 12.76 4.09 -9.04
C ARG A 138 11.28 4.05 -9.41
N ILE A 139 10.52 4.97 -8.87
CA ILE A 139 9.11 5.18 -9.17
C ILE A 139 9.00 6.28 -10.22
N GLN A 140 8.31 6.00 -11.33
CA GLN A 140 8.19 6.96 -12.42
C GLN A 140 6.84 6.92 -13.11
#